data_1a6a7ef176d76ca992abbb3ed587cc97
#
_entry.id   1a6a7ef176d76ca992abbb3ed587cc97
#
_cell.length_a   1.000
_cell.length_b   1.000
_cell.length_c   1.000
_cell.angle_alpha   90.00
_cell.angle_beta   90.00
_cell.angle_gamma   90.00
#
_symmetry.space_group_name_H-M   'P 1'
#
loop_
_entity.id
_entity.type
_entity.pdbx_description
1 polymer ?
#
loop_
_entity_poly.entity_id
_entity_poly.type
_entity_poly.pdbx_seq_one_letter_code
_entity_poly.pdbx_strand_id
1 'polypeptide(L)'
;MAEWARTTFSVELKPSDIAGAETQEIEALVKEQAKDSVSNDVSLSLGEYLEDYEDPQTWDISGLSKWAMSAFQVSLSPSKVKTQKPEEIEQQLIAAAVKQVDKKDCSQLAEFLNENFALRTFAAWARGKFDIKLDIPQLKGLNKSQIRNLVTEQTSARYKQREIEYPVEFAMNMVYGPQGANVYGFEALAEWANKKYNAALSIEEVANSKPKTLYNQLLELSQSYNNGKLVQEISEKLSKLNAGELVNWVNERFKASLSENQLGEGPEREKILYEAAKEFLRLELSDLEKYVLTQVYDSTWKDHLYSMDHLKDSIWMRSWAEKDPKTEYKREGFRMFNEMLESIEDKVTDIIFKVHLEAGARARSVWNVSQTAHDEVGQFAMAEQQRAAAQAPQGEVKVKQIKLEQPKVGRNDPCPCGSGKKYKKCCG
;
A
#
# COMPACT_ATOMS: atom_id res chain seq x y z
N MET A 1 12.71 1.35 -20.94
CA MET A 1 13.68 2.12 -21.74
C MET A 1 13.20 3.56 -21.99
N ALA A 2 12.05 3.82 -22.60
CA ALA A 2 11.54 5.19 -22.81
C ALA A 2 11.40 5.98 -21.49
N GLU A 3 10.86 5.40 -20.44
CA GLU A 3 10.76 6.00 -19.10
C GLU A 3 12.15 6.35 -18.53
N TRP A 4 13.11 5.43 -18.67
CA TRP A 4 14.48 5.66 -18.24
C TRP A 4 15.14 6.82 -19.02
N ALA A 5 14.97 6.87 -20.34
CA ALA A 5 15.51 7.97 -21.14
C ALA A 5 14.88 9.32 -20.75
N ARG A 6 13.56 9.34 -20.50
CA ARG A 6 12.85 10.53 -20.04
C ARG A 6 13.32 10.99 -18.65
N THR A 7 13.45 10.08 -17.68
CA THR A 7 13.83 10.42 -16.30
C THR A 7 15.31 10.74 -16.15
N THR A 8 16.18 10.08 -16.91
CA THR A 8 17.64 10.23 -16.78
C THR A 8 18.19 11.32 -17.70
N PHE A 9 17.64 11.44 -18.91
CA PHE A 9 18.18 12.30 -19.96
C PHE A 9 17.20 13.40 -20.42
N SER A 10 15.96 13.38 -19.95
CA SER A 10 14.87 14.26 -20.43
C SER A 10 14.58 14.11 -21.93
N VAL A 11 14.76 12.89 -22.47
CA VAL A 11 14.61 12.56 -23.89
C VAL A 11 13.42 11.64 -24.10
N GLU A 12 12.61 11.89 -25.11
CA GLU A 12 11.51 11.03 -25.54
C GLU A 12 11.97 10.07 -26.64
N LEU A 13 12.13 8.79 -26.31
CA LEU A 13 12.44 7.75 -27.28
C LEU A 13 11.14 7.16 -27.87
N LYS A 14 11.06 7.12 -29.18
CA LYS A 14 9.99 6.42 -29.90
C LYS A 14 10.36 4.94 -30.12
N PRO A 15 9.36 4.03 -30.17
CA PRO A 15 9.62 2.61 -30.47
C PRO A 15 10.40 2.38 -31.78
N SER A 16 10.22 3.26 -32.79
CA SER A 16 10.97 3.23 -34.05
C SER A 16 12.46 3.44 -33.87
N ASP A 17 12.85 4.23 -32.91
CA ASP A 17 14.24 4.67 -32.70
C ASP A 17 15.10 3.59 -32.05
N ILE A 18 14.42 2.60 -31.38
CA ILE A 18 15.08 1.53 -30.65
C ILE A 18 14.88 0.15 -31.30
N ALA A 19 14.00 0.04 -32.31
CA ALA A 19 13.70 -1.21 -32.97
C ALA A 19 14.88 -1.71 -33.80
N GLY A 20 15.54 -2.77 -33.37
CA GLY A 20 16.69 -3.38 -34.06
C GLY A 20 18.03 -2.69 -33.85
N ALA A 21 18.07 -1.60 -33.06
CA ALA A 21 19.31 -0.89 -32.77
C ALA A 21 20.13 -1.59 -31.67
N GLU A 22 21.46 -1.50 -31.80
CA GLU A 22 22.39 -2.01 -30.79
C GLU A 22 22.51 -1.04 -29.60
N THR A 23 23.04 -1.57 -28.45
CA THR A 23 23.20 -0.77 -27.22
C THR A 23 23.97 0.53 -27.48
N GLN A 24 25.04 0.48 -28.26
CA GLN A 24 25.88 1.64 -28.56
C GLN A 24 25.16 2.68 -29.42
N GLU A 25 24.33 2.23 -30.35
CA GLU A 25 23.54 3.12 -31.22
C GLU A 25 22.47 3.86 -30.41
N ILE A 26 21.76 3.14 -29.50
CA ILE A 26 20.76 3.76 -28.62
C ILE A 26 21.45 4.72 -27.64
N GLU A 27 22.60 4.36 -27.09
CA GLU A 27 23.36 5.24 -26.20
C GLU A 27 23.77 6.53 -26.93
N ALA A 28 24.31 6.42 -28.16
CA ALA A 28 24.69 7.55 -28.95
C ALA A 28 23.49 8.45 -29.25
N LEU A 29 22.36 7.85 -29.68
CA LEU A 29 21.14 8.58 -30.00
C LEU A 29 20.58 9.34 -28.75
N VAL A 30 20.51 8.67 -27.61
CA VAL A 30 20.01 9.30 -26.38
C VAL A 30 20.90 10.42 -25.92
N LYS A 31 22.24 10.24 -25.99
CA LYS A 31 23.19 11.28 -25.61
C LYS A 31 23.15 12.46 -26.58
N GLU A 32 23.01 12.23 -27.89
CA GLU A 32 22.88 13.26 -28.89
C GLU A 32 21.63 14.12 -28.65
N GLN A 33 20.45 13.48 -28.54
CA GLN A 33 19.21 14.21 -28.29
C GLN A 33 19.24 14.94 -26.93
N ALA A 34 19.88 14.35 -25.91
CA ALA A 34 20.05 15.00 -24.60
C ALA A 34 20.97 16.23 -24.70
N LYS A 35 22.02 16.16 -25.49
CA LYS A 35 22.91 17.31 -25.72
C LYS A 35 22.21 18.44 -26.45
N ASP A 36 21.39 18.10 -27.43
CA ASP A 36 20.59 19.10 -28.17
C ASP A 36 19.55 19.75 -27.25
N SER A 37 18.84 18.93 -26.46
CA SER A 37 17.86 19.45 -25.50
C SER A 37 18.49 20.37 -24.47
N VAL A 38 19.60 19.94 -23.85
CA VAL A 38 20.31 20.74 -22.83
C VAL A 38 20.92 22.01 -23.43
N SER A 39 21.40 21.95 -24.66
CA SER A 39 21.92 23.13 -25.35
C SER A 39 20.84 24.18 -25.59
N ASN A 40 19.66 23.73 -26.05
CA ASN A 40 18.49 24.61 -26.21
C ASN A 40 18.00 25.18 -24.87
N ASP A 41 17.98 24.37 -23.83
CA ASP A 41 17.57 24.79 -22.48
C ASP A 41 18.53 25.84 -21.91
N VAL A 42 19.84 25.69 -22.17
CA VAL A 42 20.84 26.68 -21.76
C VAL A 42 20.63 28.00 -22.50
N SER A 43 20.43 27.94 -23.83
CA SER A 43 20.21 29.15 -24.64
C SER A 43 18.94 29.90 -24.23
N LEU A 44 17.84 29.16 -23.97
CA LEU A 44 16.58 29.74 -23.49
C LEU A 44 16.71 30.36 -22.10
N SER A 45 17.29 29.61 -21.16
CA SER A 45 17.43 30.08 -19.76
C SER A 45 18.42 31.23 -19.63
N LEU A 46 19.45 31.28 -20.48
CA LEU A 46 20.42 32.38 -20.47
C LEU A 46 19.75 33.73 -20.78
N GLY A 47 18.76 33.73 -21.68
CA GLY A 47 17.99 34.92 -22.02
C GLY A 47 17.20 35.50 -20.85
N GLU A 48 16.85 34.70 -19.85
CA GLU A 48 16.17 35.17 -18.63
C GLU A 48 17.09 35.97 -17.69
N TYR A 49 18.42 35.72 -17.78
CA TYR A 49 19.44 36.41 -16.96
C TYR A 49 20.14 37.53 -17.70
N LEU A 50 20.23 37.46 -19.00
CA LEU A 50 20.84 38.45 -19.86
C LEU A 50 19.77 39.13 -20.72
N GLU A 51 18.97 40.00 -20.09
CA GLU A 51 17.78 40.61 -20.70
C GLU A 51 18.09 41.46 -21.93
N ASP A 52 19.20 42.20 -21.91
CA ASP A 52 19.74 42.93 -23.07
C ASP A 52 21.20 42.54 -23.26
N TYR A 53 21.49 41.86 -24.37
CA TYR A 53 22.86 41.39 -24.70
C TYR A 53 23.85 42.52 -24.96
N GLU A 54 23.37 43.73 -25.30
CA GLU A 54 24.23 44.88 -25.58
C GLU A 54 24.51 45.70 -24.32
N ASP A 55 23.68 45.62 -23.25
CA ASP A 55 23.89 46.36 -22.03
C ASP A 55 24.16 45.44 -20.79
N PRO A 56 25.43 45.22 -20.40
CA PRO A 56 25.79 44.42 -19.26
C PRO A 56 25.27 44.94 -17.89
N GLN A 57 24.70 46.16 -17.82
CA GLN A 57 24.15 46.72 -16.60
C GLN A 57 22.76 46.12 -16.27
N THR A 58 22.07 45.60 -17.28
CA THR A 58 20.75 44.97 -17.12
C THR A 58 20.84 43.51 -16.68
N TRP A 59 22.03 42.89 -16.71
CA TRP A 59 22.22 41.47 -16.46
C TRP A 59 22.07 41.08 -14.97
N ASP A 60 21.26 40.05 -14.68
CA ASP A 60 21.26 39.42 -13.36
C ASP A 60 22.39 38.39 -13.20
N ILE A 61 23.60 38.94 -13.00
CA ILE A 61 24.82 38.14 -12.84
C ILE A 61 24.78 37.26 -11.60
N SER A 62 24.06 37.70 -10.53
CA SER A 62 23.94 36.91 -9.32
C SER A 62 23.07 35.68 -9.52
N GLY A 63 21.94 35.87 -10.20
CA GLY A 63 21.03 34.77 -10.62
C GLY A 63 21.74 33.78 -11.54
N LEU A 64 22.38 34.31 -12.61
CA LEU A 64 23.16 33.50 -13.56
C LEU A 64 24.25 32.67 -12.86
N SER A 65 25.02 33.26 -11.95
CA SER A 65 26.10 32.54 -11.27
C SER A 65 25.55 31.43 -10.35
N LYS A 66 24.43 31.65 -9.67
CA LYS A 66 23.76 30.64 -8.85
C LYS A 66 23.19 29.51 -9.71
N TRP A 67 22.54 29.87 -10.80
CA TRP A 67 22.00 28.89 -11.74
C TRP A 67 23.10 28.04 -12.39
N ALA A 68 24.18 28.67 -12.91
CA ALA A 68 25.31 27.96 -13.49
C ALA A 68 25.99 27.00 -12.49
N MET A 69 26.10 27.41 -11.22
CA MET A 69 26.66 26.57 -10.17
C MET A 69 25.72 25.40 -9.81
N SER A 70 24.42 25.67 -9.68
CA SER A 70 23.45 24.63 -9.28
C SER A 70 23.17 23.63 -10.41
N ALA A 71 23.02 24.09 -11.65
CA ALA A 71 22.66 23.25 -12.79
C ALA A 71 23.88 22.53 -13.41
N PHE A 72 25.00 23.21 -13.53
CA PHE A 72 26.17 22.73 -14.28
C PHE A 72 27.46 22.60 -13.45
N GLN A 73 27.44 22.99 -12.19
CA GLN A 73 28.61 23.03 -11.31
C GLN A 73 29.72 23.96 -11.87
N VAL A 74 29.32 25.02 -12.59
CA VAL A 74 30.22 26.01 -13.18
C VAL A 74 30.24 27.23 -12.27
N SER A 75 31.44 27.62 -11.84
CA SER A 75 31.65 28.87 -11.09
C SER A 75 31.90 30.01 -12.08
N LEU A 76 30.94 30.90 -12.25
CA LEU A 76 31.08 32.12 -13.01
C LEU A 76 31.52 33.28 -12.11
N SER A 77 32.67 33.88 -12.41
CA SER A 77 33.12 35.07 -11.69
C SER A 77 32.37 36.32 -12.18
N PRO A 78 31.66 37.07 -11.30
CA PRO A 78 30.90 38.25 -11.71
C PRO A 78 31.70 39.30 -12.49
N SER A 79 33.00 39.45 -12.17
CA SER A 79 33.90 40.37 -12.87
C SER A 79 34.23 39.91 -14.31
N LYS A 80 34.33 38.59 -14.53
CA LYS A 80 34.58 38.03 -15.85
C LYS A 80 33.30 38.07 -16.72
N VAL A 81 32.16 37.75 -16.15
CA VAL A 81 30.86 37.75 -16.86
C VAL A 81 30.58 39.10 -17.47
N LYS A 82 30.88 40.22 -16.75
CA LYS A 82 30.70 41.58 -17.29
C LYS A 82 31.58 41.95 -18.50
N THR A 83 32.67 41.23 -18.69
CA THR A 83 33.66 41.53 -19.75
C THR A 83 33.64 40.50 -20.86
N GLN A 84 32.95 39.37 -20.70
CA GLN A 84 32.79 38.34 -21.71
C GLN A 84 31.59 38.66 -22.59
N LYS A 85 31.65 38.18 -23.84
CA LYS A 85 30.49 38.23 -24.72
C LYS A 85 29.45 37.20 -24.31
N PRO A 86 28.15 37.49 -24.48
CA PRO A 86 27.08 36.52 -24.16
C PRO A 86 27.27 35.15 -24.83
N GLU A 87 27.75 35.13 -26.08
CA GLU A 87 28.01 33.89 -26.84
C GLU A 87 29.13 33.04 -26.20
N GLU A 88 30.13 33.68 -25.58
CA GLU A 88 31.23 32.99 -24.92
C GLU A 88 30.74 32.35 -23.60
N ILE A 89 29.83 33.03 -22.87
CA ILE A 89 29.19 32.52 -21.64
C ILE A 89 28.30 31.34 -22.02
N GLU A 90 27.49 31.49 -23.06
CA GLU A 90 26.63 30.44 -23.57
C GLU A 90 27.42 29.18 -23.94
N GLN A 91 28.47 29.33 -24.73
CA GLN A 91 29.33 28.20 -25.14
C GLN A 91 29.98 27.51 -23.93
N GLN A 92 30.41 28.29 -22.92
CA GLN A 92 30.97 27.73 -21.69
C GLN A 92 29.97 26.91 -20.92
N LEU A 93 28.73 27.38 -20.79
CA LEU A 93 27.63 26.66 -20.09
C LEU A 93 27.20 25.43 -20.87
N ILE A 94 27.03 25.53 -22.20
CA ILE A 94 26.73 24.41 -23.09
C ILE A 94 27.82 23.33 -22.98
N ALA A 95 29.08 23.71 -23.03
CA ALA A 95 30.19 22.75 -22.90
C ALA A 95 30.19 22.02 -21.56
N ALA A 96 29.84 22.72 -20.47
CA ALA A 96 29.70 22.11 -19.17
C ALA A 96 28.50 21.18 -19.08
N ALA A 97 27.38 21.58 -19.64
CA ALA A 97 26.13 20.79 -19.65
C ALA A 97 26.31 19.50 -20.47
N VAL A 98 26.90 19.63 -21.69
CA VAL A 98 27.24 18.48 -22.56
C VAL A 98 28.16 17.49 -21.83
N LYS A 99 29.17 18.01 -21.12
CA LYS A 99 30.08 17.17 -20.32
C LYS A 99 29.35 16.41 -19.20
N GLN A 100 28.30 16.97 -18.61
CA GLN A 100 27.50 16.27 -17.65
C GLN A 100 26.64 15.16 -18.28
N VAL A 101 26.06 15.42 -19.46
CA VAL A 101 25.34 14.40 -20.24
C VAL A 101 26.26 13.21 -20.57
N ASP A 102 27.50 13.49 -21.00
CA ASP A 102 28.48 12.43 -21.34
C ASP A 102 28.85 11.56 -20.14
N LYS A 103 28.82 12.10 -18.92
CA LYS A 103 29.13 11.37 -17.68
C LYS A 103 27.96 10.51 -17.16
N LYS A 104 26.76 10.70 -17.68
CA LYS A 104 25.60 9.93 -17.21
C LYS A 104 25.77 8.45 -17.59
N ASP A 105 25.46 7.58 -16.61
CA ASP A 105 25.59 6.13 -16.77
C ASP A 105 24.49 5.56 -17.67
N CYS A 106 24.91 4.85 -18.72
CA CYS A 106 24.05 4.15 -19.67
C CYS A 106 24.08 2.62 -19.50
N SER A 107 24.70 2.10 -18.43
CA SER A 107 24.85 0.65 -18.21
C SER A 107 23.51 -0.10 -18.20
N GLN A 108 22.42 0.54 -17.78
CA GLN A 108 21.07 -0.03 -17.78
C GLN A 108 20.56 -0.37 -19.19
N LEU A 109 21.09 0.26 -20.27
CA LEU A 109 20.71 -0.08 -21.64
C LEU A 109 21.00 -1.54 -21.99
N ALA A 110 22.15 -2.05 -21.57
CA ALA A 110 22.51 -3.46 -21.80
C ALA A 110 21.55 -4.43 -21.10
N GLU A 111 20.98 -4.02 -19.96
CA GLU A 111 19.97 -4.80 -19.23
C GLU A 111 18.63 -4.77 -19.98
N PHE A 112 18.17 -3.61 -20.45
CA PHE A 112 16.90 -3.48 -21.18
C PHE A 112 16.90 -4.24 -22.51
N LEU A 113 18.05 -4.35 -23.17
CA LEU A 113 18.23 -5.08 -24.44
C LEU A 113 18.50 -6.58 -24.25
N ASN A 114 18.61 -7.04 -23.00
CA ASN A 114 18.76 -8.47 -22.74
C ASN A 114 17.53 -9.24 -23.22
N GLU A 115 17.73 -10.31 -23.98
CA GLU A 115 16.67 -11.18 -24.52
C GLU A 115 15.64 -11.61 -23.44
N ASN A 116 16.10 -11.77 -22.21
CA ASN A 116 15.28 -12.22 -21.09
C ASN A 116 14.76 -11.06 -20.22
N PHE A 117 14.98 -9.81 -20.59
CA PHE A 117 14.59 -8.66 -19.76
C PHE A 117 13.10 -8.67 -19.38
N ALA A 118 12.22 -8.88 -20.35
CA ALA A 118 10.78 -8.95 -20.12
C ALA A 118 10.40 -10.07 -19.14
N LEU A 119 11.02 -11.24 -19.29
CA LEU A 119 10.77 -12.38 -18.41
C LEU A 119 11.33 -12.14 -16.99
N ARG A 120 12.50 -11.51 -16.88
CA ARG A 120 13.09 -11.12 -15.57
C ARG A 120 12.21 -10.09 -14.87
N THR A 121 11.77 -9.05 -15.58
CA THR A 121 10.88 -8.02 -15.03
C THR A 121 9.55 -8.63 -14.58
N PHE A 122 8.98 -9.53 -15.38
CA PHE A 122 7.77 -10.24 -15.03
C PHE A 122 7.97 -11.15 -13.79
N ALA A 123 9.06 -11.90 -13.72
CA ALA A 123 9.38 -12.73 -12.55
C ALA A 123 9.62 -11.88 -11.29
N ALA A 124 10.29 -10.73 -11.42
CA ALA A 124 10.47 -9.77 -10.33
C ALA A 124 9.14 -9.19 -9.85
N TRP A 125 8.24 -8.82 -10.78
CA TRP A 125 6.89 -8.36 -10.47
C TRP A 125 6.08 -9.45 -9.75
N ALA A 126 6.07 -10.69 -10.25
CA ALA A 126 5.35 -11.79 -9.64
C ALA A 126 5.87 -12.11 -8.22
N ARG A 127 7.19 -12.06 -8.03
CA ARG A 127 7.81 -12.17 -6.71
C ARG A 127 7.40 -11.02 -5.80
N GLY A 128 7.45 -9.79 -6.32
CA GLY A 128 7.07 -8.59 -5.58
C GLY A 128 5.60 -8.57 -5.20
N LYS A 129 4.70 -9.08 -6.04
CA LYS A 129 3.24 -9.06 -5.81
C LYS A 129 2.73 -10.25 -5.01
N PHE A 130 3.12 -11.46 -5.38
CA PHE A 130 2.54 -12.71 -4.87
C PHE A 130 3.50 -13.52 -3.99
N ASP A 131 4.73 -13.06 -3.80
CA ASP A 131 5.79 -13.81 -3.09
C ASP A 131 6.07 -15.20 -3.71
N ILE A 132 5.98 -15.30 -5.04
CA ILE A 132 6.30 -16.52 -5.81
C ILE A 132 7.61 -16.37 -6.58
N LYS A 133 8.32 -17.49 -6.80
CA LYS A 133 9.54 -17.52 -7.58
C LYS A 133 9.26 -18.17 -8.92
N LEU A 134 9.44 -17.42 -9.99
CA LEU A 134 9.33 -17.92 -11.35
C LEU A 134 10.72 -18.06 -11.97
N ASP A 135 11.05 -19.25 -12.46
CA ASP A 135 12.32 -19.52 -13.10
C ASP A 135 12.27 -19.13 -14.58
N ILE A 136 13.25 -18.32 -15.03
CA ILE A 136 13.31 -17.85 -16.42
C ILE A 136 13.29 -18.98 -17.45
N PRO A 137 14.06 -20.09 -17.27
CA PRO A 137 14.00 -21.22 -18.19
C PRO A 137 12.61 -21.83 -18.35
N GLN A 138 11.82 -21.88 -17.27
CA GLN A 138 10.44 -22.39 -17.32
C GLN A 138 9.50 -21.46 -18.09
N LEU A 139 9.74 -20.15 -18.05
CA LEU A 139 8.91 -19.16 -18.75
C LEU A 139 9.21 -19.09 -20.26
N LYS A 140 10.44 -19.48 -20.66
CA LYS A 140 10.81 -19.51 -22.07
C LYS A 140 10.00 -20.54 -22.83
N GLY A 141 9.37 -20.11 -23.91
CA GLY A 141 8.57 -20.99 -24.77
C GLY A 141 7.10 -21.17 -24.33
N LEU A 142 6.69 -20.63 -23.19
CA LEU A 142 5.29 -20.65 -22.77
C LEU A 142 4.50 -19.52 -23.44
N ASN A 143 3.27 -19.83 -23.84
CA ASN A 143 2.33 -18.82 -24.30
C ASN A 143 1.64 -18.10 -23.12
N LYS A 144 0.93 -16.99 -23.40
CA LYS A 144 0.27 -16.16 -22.37
C LYS A 144 -0.69 -16.97 -21.46
N SER A 145 -1.44 -17.93 -22.02
CA SER A 145 -2.38 -18.75 -21.25
C SER A 145 -1.64 -19.70 -20.31
N GLN A 146 -0.55 -20.31 -20.78
CA GLN A 146 0.28 -21.20 -19.96
C GLN A 146 0.98 -20.43 -18.83
N ILE A 147 1.51 -19.24 -19.11
CA ILE A 147 2.09 -18.36 -18.07
C ILE A 147 1.02 -17.99 -17.04
N ARG A 148 -0.18 -17.61 -17.48
CA ARG A 148 -1.29 -17.30 -16.56
C ARG A 148 -1.61 -18.49 -15.64
N ASN A 149 -1.76 -19.68 -16.20
CA ASN A 149 -2.07 -20.88 -15.43
C ASN A 149 -0.96 -21.20 -14.42
N LEU A 150 0.31 -21.12 -14.84
CA LEU A 150 1.47 -21.32 -13.96
C LEU A 150 1.47 -20.32 -12.78
N VAL A 151 1.25 -19.05 -13.06
CA VAL A 151 1.19 -18.01 -12.02
C VAL A 151 0.03 -18.27 -11.07
N THR A 152 -1.16 -18.59 -11.60
CA THR A 152 -2.36 -18.87 -10.79
C THR A 152 -2.13 -20.09 -9.89
N GLU A 153 -1.54 -21.14 -10.41
CA GLU A 153 -1.22 -22.36 -9.65
C GLU A 153 -0.22 -22.07 -8.53
N GLN A 154 0.89 -21.41 -8.85
CA GLN A 154 1.92 -21.06 -7.86
C GLN A 154 1.41 -20.08 -6.80
N THR A 155 0.60 -19.09 -7.21
CA THR A 155 -0.03 -18.14 -6.29
C THR A 155 -1.00 -18.86 -5.36
N SER A 156 -1.82 -19.79 -5.88
CA SER A 156 -2.73 -20.59 -5.07
C SER A 156 -1.97 -21.49 -4.09
N ALA A 157 -0.86 -22.09 -4.52
CA ALA A 157 0.00 -22.91 -3.65
C ALA A 157 0.64 -22.04 -2.56
N ARG A 158 1.15 -20.86 -2.90
CA ARG A 158 1.72 -19.91 -1.93
C ARG A 158 0.67 -19.45 -0.91
N TYR A 159 -0.57 -19.23 -1.36
CA TYR A 159 -1.64 -18.84 -0.44
C TYR A 159 -2.03 -19.97 0.51
N LYS A 160 -2.11 -21.23 0.04
CA LYS A 160 -2.30 -22.40 0.91
C LYS A 160 -1.17 -22.56 1.91
N GLN A 161 0.07 -22.29 1.51
CA GLN A 161 1.20 -22.29 2.42
C GLN A 161 1.05 -21.20 3.49
N ARG A 162 0.52 -20.02 3.12
CA ARG A 162 0.23 -18.95 4.06
C ARG A 162 -0.88 -19.30 5.06
N GLU A 163 -1.89 -20.11 4.67
CA GLU A 163 -2.91 -20.64 5.59
C GLU A 163 -2.28 -21.48 6.73
N ILE A 164 -1.14 -22.11 6.45
CA ILE A 164 -0.40 -22.92 7.42
C ILE A 164 0.54 -22.05 8.28
N GLU A 165 1.27 -21.13 7.65
CA GLU A 165 2.33 -20.33 8.28
C GLU A 165 1.75 -19.19 9.13
N TYR A 166 0.79 -18.44 8.60
CA TYR A 166 0.33 -17.19 9.21
C TYR A 166 -0.25 -17.34 10.62
N PRO A 167 -1.09 -18.36 10.95
CA PRO A 167 -1.57 -18.55 12.32
C PRO A 167 -0.42 -18.74 13.32
N VAL A 168 0.65 -19.45 12.91
CA VAL A 168 1.83 -19.69 13.75
C VAL A 168 2.64 -18.40 13.92
N GLU A 169 2.89 -17.67 12.84
CA GLU A 169 3.57 -16.37 12.87
C GLU A 169 2.83 -15.38 13.77
N PHE A 170 1.51 -15.30 13.64
CA PHE A 170 0.68 -14.45 14.49
C PHE A 170 0.79 -14.82 15.97
N ALA A 171 0.72 -16.12 16.30
CA ALA A 171 0.84 -16.60 17.66
C ALA A 171 2.24 -16.35 18.25
N MET A 172 3.28 -16.57 17.47
CA MET A 172 4.67 -16.25 17.86
C MET A 172 4.87 -14.76 18.13
N ASN A 173 4.25 -13.88 17.32
CA ASN A 173 4.32 -12.43 17.51
C ASN A 173 3.62 -11.95 18.81
N MET A 174 2.71 -12.73 19.39
CA MET A 174 2.15 -12.42 20.72
C MET A 174 3.19 -12.52 21.83
N VAL A 175 4.19 -13.39 21.65
CA VAL A 175 5.25 -13.67 22.64
C VAL A 175 6.52 -12.91 22.35
N TYR A 176 6.95 -12.95 21.09
CA TYR A 176 8.24 -12.42 20.64
C TYR A 176 8.02 -11.17 19.75
N GLY A 177 7.51 -10.10 20.36
CA GLY A 177 7.34 -8.82 19.67
C GLY A 177 8.65 -8.01 19.56
N PRO A 178 8.63 -6.85 18.91
CA PRO A 178 9.80 -5.98 18.74
C PRO A 178 10.45 -5.51 20.06
N GLN A 179 9.67 -5.58 21.16
CA GLN A 179 10.12 -5.15 22.51
C GLN A 179 10.71 -6.31 23.33
N GLY A 180 10.88 -7.49 22.73
CA GLY A 180 11.40 -8.68 23.41
C GLY A 180 10.31 -9.68 23.82
N ALA A 181 10.71 -10.71 24.60
CA ALA A 181 9.77 -11.75 25.03
C ALA A 181 8.82 -11.25 26.11
N ASN A 182 7.52 -11.49 25.90
CA ASN A 182 6.48 -11.19 26.89
C ASN A 182 6.18 -12.45 27.72
N VAL A 183 6.48 -12.42 29.02
CA VAL A 183 6.27 -13.56 29.92
C VAL A 183 4.79 -14.01 29.97
N TYR A 184 3.85 -13.08 29.96
CA TYR A 184 2.42 -13.39 29.88
C TYR A 184 2.00 -14.00 28.54
N GLY A 185 2.81 -13.79 27.50
CA GLY A 185 2.58 -14.37 26.18
C GLY A 185 2.83 -15.88 26.14
N PHE A 186 3.66 -16.46 27.01
CA PHE A 186 3.94 -17.90 27.03
C PHE A 186 2.70 -18.73 27.37
N GLU A 187 1.94 -18.30 28.37
CA GLU A 187 0.67 -18.93 28.73
C GLU A 187 -0.33 -18.84 27.58
N ALA A 188 -0.50 -17.64 27.00
CA ALA A 188 -1.39 -17.42 25.86
C ALA A 188 -1.02 -18.28 24.64
N LEU A 189 0.26 -18.45 24.35
CA LEU A 189 0.75 -19.29 23.24
C LEU A 189 0.50 -20.77 23.50
N ALA A 190 0.80 -21.25 24.71
CA ALA A 190 0.52 -22.64 25.10
C ALA A 190 -0.98 -22.94 25.00
N GLU A 191 -1.83 -22.06 25.55
CA GLU A 191 -3.29 -22.19 25.48
C GLU A 191 -3.80 -22.16 24.03
N TRP A 192 -3.29 -21.25 23.19
CA TRP A 192 -3.64 -21.16 21.78
C TRP A 192 -3.27 -22.44 21.03
N ALA A 193 -2.04 -22.96 21.20
CA ALA A 193 -1.59 -24.17 20.53
C ALA A 193 -2.37 -25.40 20.98
N ASN A 194 -2.67 -25.51 22.28
CA ASN A 194 -3.44 -26.61 22.85
C ASN A 194 -4.88 -26.59 22.35
N LYS A 195 -5.52 -25.42 22.32
CA LYS A 195 -6.88 -25.26 21.77
C LYS A 195 -6.94 -25.53 20.28
N LYS A 196 -5.93 -25.06 19.52
CA LYS A 196 -5.94 -25.14 18.06
C LYS A 196 -5.55 -26.51 17.54
N TYR A 197 -4.47 -27.07 18.07
CA TYR A 197 -3.85 -28.31 17.55
C TYR A 197 -3.89 -29.49 18.54
N ASN A 198 -4.57 -29.34 19.68
CA ASN A 198 -4.56 -30.36 20.75
C ASN A 198 -3.14 -30.85 21.09
N ALA A 199 -2.23 -29.88 21.28
CA ALA A 199 -0.77 -30.12 21.30
C ALA A 199 -0.24 -30.58 22.67
N ALA A 200 -1.00 -30.37 23.76
CA ALA A 200 -0.60 -30.65 25.16
C ALA A 200 0.75 -29.97 25.55
N LEU A 201 1.01 -28.77 25.03
CA LEU A 201 2.19 -27.99 25.38
C LEU A 201 2.05 -27.38 26.77
N SER A 202 3.09 -27.49 27.60
CA SER A 202 3.15 -26.83 28.91
C SER A 202 3.76 -25.43 28.78
N ILE A 203 3.44 -24.54 29.72
CA ILE A 203 4.00 -23.18 29.78
C ILE A 203 5.52 -23.24 29.94
N GLU A 204 6.05 -24.20 30.71
CA GLU A 204 7.48 -24.38 30.94
C GLU A 204 8.21 -24.80 29.67
N GLU A 205 7.63 -25.67 28.86
CA GLU A 205 8.19 -26.05 27.55
C GLU A 205 8.26 -24.87 26.61
N VAL A 206 7.21 -24.05 26.55
CA VAL A 206 7.20 -22.83 25.73
C VAL A 206 8.23 -21.82 26.20
N ALA A 207 8.34 -21.58 27.51
CA ALA A 207 9.28 -20.62 28.09
C ALA A 207 10.76 -21.02 27.92
N ASN A 208 11.05 -22.32 27.99
CA ASN A 208 12.43 -22.83 27.87
C ASN A 208 12.87 -23.11 26.43
N SER A 209 11.95 -23.11 25.48
CA SER A 209 12.23 -23.38 24.07
C SER A 209 12.85 -22.18 23.38
N LYS A 210 13.82 -22.41 22.49
CA LYS A 210 14.33 -21.37 21.60
C LYS A 210 13.23 -20.95 20.60
N PRO A 211 13.08 -19.65 20.31
CA PRO A 211 12.01 -19.16 19.42
C PRO A 211 11.92 -19.91 18.08
N LYS A 212 13.06 -20.18 17.44
CA LYS A 212 13.12 -20.91 16.16
C LYS A 212 12.66 -22.36 16.28
N THR A 213 13.01 -23.02 17.37
CA THR A 213 12.62 -24.43 17.62
C THR A 213 11.11 -24.51 17.87
N LEU A 214 10.59 -23.59 18.68
CA LEU A 214 9.17 -23.49 18.97
C LEU A 214 8.36 -23.17 17.72
N TYR A 215 8.82 -22.21 16.91
CA TYR A 215 8.21 -21.91 15.61
C TYR A 215 8.10 -23.14 14.71
N ASN A 216 9.18 -23.87 14.54
CA ASN A 216 9.20 -25.08 13.71
C ASN A 216 8.26 -26.17 14.26
N GLN A 217 8.21 -26.37 15.57
CA GLN A 217 7.30 -27.31 16.22
C GLN A 217 5.84 -26.94 15.98
N LEU A 218 5.48 -25.66 16.14
CA LEU A 218 4.13 -25.18 15.88
C LEU A 218 3.77 -25.26 14.39
N LEU A 219 4.73 -25.00 13.51
CA LEU A 219 4.55 -25.13 12.07
C LEU A 219 4.31 -26.59 11.65
N GLU A 220 5.03 -27.55 12.20
CA GLU A 220 4.80 -28.98 11.98
C GLU A 220 3.40 -29.40 12.44
N LEU A 221 2.94 -28.90 13.59
CA LEU A 221 1.57 -29.13 14.06
C LEU A 221 0.55 -28.57 13.07
N SER A 222 0.70 -27.33 12.63
CA SER A 222 -0.17 -26.70 11.65
C SER A 222 -0.20 -27.47 10.34
N GLN A 223 0.97 -27.88 9.83
CA GLN A 223 1.08 -28.70 8.63
C GLN A 223 0.37 -30.05 8.79
N SER A 224 0.53 -30.73 9.94
CA SER A 224 -0.09 -32.04 10.19
C SER A 224 -1.62 -31.97 10.12
N TYR A 225 -2.22 -30.88 10.69
CA TYR A 225 -3.65 -30.68 10.64
C TYR A 225 -4.17 -30.39 9.23
N ASN A 226 -3.42 -29.61 8.46
CA ASN A 226 -3.77 -29.35 7.05
C ASN A 226 -3.52 -30.57 6.13
N ASN A 227 -2.60 -31.47 6.50
CA ASN A 227 -2.23 -32.65 5.71
C ASN A 227 -3.02 -33.92 6.10
N GLY A 228 -4.17 -33.79 6.75
CA GLY A 228 -5.11 -34.89 6.95
C GLY A 228 -5.44 -35.24 8.38
N LYS A 229 -4.70 -34.78 9.39
CA LYS A 229 -5.02 -35.04 10.81
C LYS A 229 -6.42 -34.51 11.20
N LEU A 230 -6.82 -33.35 10.63
CA LEU A 230 -8.17 -32.83 10.80
C LEU A 230 -9.24 -33.76 10.26
N VAL A 231 -9.04 -34.31 9.06
CA VAL A 231 -9.97 -35.26 8.43
C VAL A 231 -10.08 -36.52 9.28
N GLN A 232 -8.96 -37.05 9.80
CA GLN A 232 -8.97 -38.19 10.71
C GLN A 232 -9.75 -37.92 11.99
N GLU A 233 -9.52 -36.77 12.63
CA GLU A 233 -10.25 -36.36 13.85
C GLU A 233 -11.77 -36.30 13.60
N ILE A 234 -12.18 -35.71 12.48
CA ILE A 234 -13.61 -35.62 12.09
C ILE A 234 -14.18 -37.00 11.80
N SER A 235 -13.51 -37.85 11.00
CA SER A 235 -13.96 -39.19 10.62
C SER A 235 -14.11 -40.10 11.86
N GLU A 236 -13.19 -40.02 12.82
CA GLU A 236 -13.30 -40.76 14.09
C GLU A 236 -14.54 -40.34 14.90
N LYS A 237 -14.86 -39.05 14.94
CA LYS A 237 -16.04 -38.56 15.66
C LYS A 237 -17.33 -38.89 14.93
N LEU A 238 -17.34 -38.78 13.60
CA LEU A 238 -18.48 -39.20 12.78
C LEU A 238 -18.88 -40.67 13.00
N SER A 239 -17.90 -41.55 13.23
CA SER A 239 -18.15 -42.97 13.46
C SER A 239 -18.65 -43.28 14.88
N LYS A 240 -18.46 -42.38 15.86
CA LYS A 240 -18.70 -42.64 17.28
C LYS A 240 -19.87 -41.85 17.85
N LEU A 241 -20.22 -40.70 17.29
CA LEU A 241 -21.16 -39.73 17.88
C LEU A 241 -22.43 -39.61 17.01
N ASN A 242 -23.58 -39.39 17.68
CA ASN A 242 -24.82 -39.02 17.00
C ASN A 242 -24.84 -37.54 16.57
N ALA A 243 -25.86 -37.10 15.84
CA ALA A 243 -25.93 -35.72 15.28
C ALA A 243 -25.86 -34.65 16.38
N GLY A 244 -26.58 -34.77 17.49
CA GLY A 244 -26.55 -33.77 18.55
C GLY A 244 -25.20 -33.74 19.27
N GLU A 245 -24.60 -34.90 19.53
CA GLU A 245 -23.27 -35.00 20.13
C GLU A 245 -22.17 -34.41 19.20
N LEU A 246 -22.30 -34.60 17.88
CA LEU A 246 -21.37 -34.02 16.88
C LEU A 246 -21.45 -32.50 16.88
N VAL A 247 -22.66 -31.93 16.94
CA VAL A 247 -22.85 -30.47 16.99
C VAL A 247 -22.21 -29.92 18.26
N ASN A 248 -22.46 -30.55 19.41
CA ASN A 248 -21.85 -30.13 20.69
C ASN A 248 -20.32 -30.21 20.62
N TRP A 249 -19.78 -31.33 20.11
CA TRP A 249 -18.34 -31.51 19.98
C TRP A 249 -17.70 -30.46 19.05
N VAL A 250 -18.30 -30.20 17.87
CA VAL A 250 -17.74 -29.22 16.93
C VAL A 250 -17.82 -27.79 17.50
N ASN A 251 -18.91 -27.44 18.14
CA ASN A 251 -19.09 -26.13 18.75
C ASN A 251 -18.10 -25.88 19.89
N GLU A 252 -17.85 -26.90 20.74
CA GLU A 252 -16.86 -26.82 21.82
C GLU A 252 -15.42 -26.80 21.28
N ARG A 253 -15.11 -27.71 20.33
CA ARG A 253 -13.77 -27.94 19.84
C ARG A 253 -13.27 -26.83 18.89
N PHE A 254 -14.13 -26.39 17.97
CA PHE A 254 -13.80 -25.41 16.93
C PHE A 254 -14.54 -24.07 17.10
N LYS A 255 -15.25 -23.87 18.21
CA LYS A 255 -16.04 -22.66 18.47
C LYS A 255 -16.99 -22.30 17.31
N ALA A 256 -17.48 -23.31 16.62
CA ALA A 256 -18.48 -23.17 15.60
C ALA A 256 -19.84 -22.80 16.24
N SER A 257 -20.77 -22.30 15.47
CA SER A 257 -22.13 -21.99 15.91
C SER A 257 -23.13 -22.78 15.07
N LEU A 258 -22.89 -24.10 14.95
CA LEU A 258 -23.75 -24.99 14.18
C LEU A 258 -24.95 -25.45 15.02
N SER A 259 -26.09 -25.60 14.35
CA SER A 259 -27.29 -26.25 14.88
C SER A 259 -27.49 -27.62 14.20
N GLU A 260 -28.27 -28.51 14.84
CA GLU A 260 -28.54 -29.83 14.25
C GLU A 260 -29.17 -29.77 12.87
N ASN A 261 -30.03 -28.78 12.61
CA ASN A 261 -30.69 -28.60 11.32
C ASN A 261 -29.70 -28.19 10.20
N GLN A 262 -28.54 -27.63 10.54
CA GLN A 262 -27.50 -27.20 9.61
C GLN A 262 -26.49 -28.32 9.30
N LEU A 263 -26.51 -29.42 10.10
CA LEU A 263 -25.48 -30.45 9.99
C LEU A 263 -25.62 -31.33 8.73
N GLY A 264 -26.76 -31.31 8.05
CA GLY A 264 -27.01 -32.15 6.87
C GLY A 264 -26.97 -33.65 7.16
N GLU A 265 -26.97 -34.46 6.10
CA GLU A 265 -26.90 -35.93 6.19
C GLU A 265 -25.80 -36.49 5.27
N GLY A 266 -25.29 -37.66 5.61
CA GLY A 266 -24.32 -38.38 4.78
C GLY A 266 -23.03 -37.60 4.51
N PRO A 267 -22.54 -37.55 3.27
CA PRO A 267 -21.27 -36.89 2.91
C PRO A 267 -21.31 -35.37 3.08
N GLU A 268 -22.49 -34.74 3.05
CA GLU A 268 -22.66 -33.32 3.30
C GLU A 268 -22.31 -32.94 4.74
N ARG A 269 -22.64 -33.83 5.70
CA ARG A 269 -22.28 -33.66 7.11
C ARG A 269 -20.77 -33.57 7.32
N GLU A 270 -20.01 -34.47 6.70
CA GLU A 270 -18.54 -34.45 6.79
C GLU A 270 -17.97 -33.15 6.22
N LYS A 271 -18.50 -32.67 5.11
CA LYS A 271 -18.08 -31.42 4.49
C LYS A 271 -18.34 -30.21 5.39
N ILE A 272 -19.54 -30.13 6.00
CA ILE A 272 -19.90 -29.02 6.90
C ILE A 272 -18.98 -29.00 8.13
N LEU A 273 -18.74 -30.17 8.75
CA LEU A 273 -17.82 -30.28 9.87
C LEU A 273 -16.39 -29.88 9.50
N TYR A 274 -15.93 -30.30 8.33
CA TYR A 274 -14.61 -29.94 7.82
C TYR A 274 -14.48 -28.43 7.56
N GLU A 275 -15.47 -27.81 6.94
CA GLU A 275 -15.47 -26.36 6.68
C GLU A 275 -15.45 -25.58 7.99
N ALA A 276 -16.27 -25.93 8.98
CA ALA A 276 -16.27 -25.29 10.28
C ALA A 276 -14.94 -25.44 11.03
N ALA A 277 -14.33 -26.62 10.99
CA ALA A 277 -13.03 -26.86 11.58
C ALA A 277 -11.91 -26.11 10.85
N LYS A 278 -11.96 -26.07 9.52
CA LYS A 278 -11.01 -25.33 8.70
C LYS A 278 -11.10 -23.82 8.96
N GLU A 279 -12.31 -23.28 9.11
CA GLU A 279 -12.51 -21.87 9.46
C GLU A 279 -11.84 -21.52 10.78
N PHE A 280 -11.96 -22.38 11.80
CA PHE A 280 -11.26 -22.20 13.07
C PHE A 280 -9.74 -22.25 12.93
N LEU A 281 -9.22 -23.19 12.13
CA LEU A 281 -7.76 -23.30 11.92
C LEU A 281 -7.16 -22.09 11.19
N ARG A 282 -7.92 -21.43 10.33
CA ARG A 282 -7.48 -20.24 9.58
C ARG A 282 -7.96 -18.90 10.15
N LEU A 283 -8.50 -18.90 11.36
CA LEU A 283 -9.15 -17.72 11.95
C LEU A 283 -8.28 -16.46 11.91
N GLU A 284 -7.00 -16.58 12.26
CA GLU A 284 -6.06 -15.46 12.26
C GLU A 284 -5.84 -14.89 10.84
N LEU A 285 -5.77 -15.77 9.84
CA LEU A 285 -5.66 -15.35 8.44
C LEU A 285 -6.97 -14.72 7.96
N SER A 286 -8.12 -15.26 8.35
CA SER A 286 -9.42 -14.67 8.00
C SER A 286 -9.61 -13.28 8.61
N ASP A 287 -9.11 -13.07 9.83
CA ASP A 287 -9.10 -11.74 10.45
C ASP A 287 -8.16 -10.77 9.72
N LEU A 288 -7.01 -11.25 9.25
CA LEU A 288 -6.11 -10.46 8.40
C LEU A 288 -6.78 -10.09 7.08
N GLU A 289 -7.42 -11.05 6.41
CA GLU A 289 -8.16 -10.83 5.16
C GLU A 289 -9.22 -9.74 5.34
N LYS A 290 -10.03 -9.84 6.39
CA LYS A 290 -11.08 -8.84 6.73
C LYS A 290 -10.46 -7.47 7.00
N TYR A 291 -9.36 -7.42 7.75
CA TYR A 291 -8.67 -6.18 8.07
C TYR A 291 -8.13 -5.50 6.80
N VAL A 292 -7.38 -6.24 5.97
CA VAL A 292 -6.81 -5.72 4.72
C VAL A 292 -7.92 -5.23 3.79
N LEU A 293 -8.97 -6.05 3.59
CA LEU A 293 -10.08 -5.69 2.72
C LEU A 293 -10.79 -4.42 3.21
N THR A 294 -11.07 -4.32 4.52
CA THR A 294 -11.74 -3.15 5.09
C THR A 294 -10.89 -1.89 4.93
N GLN A 295 -9.59 -1.96 5.21
CA GLN A 295 -8.69 -0.81 5.10
C GLN A 295 -8.55 -0.32 3.65
N VAL A 296 -8.39 -1.24 2.71
CA VAL A 296 -8.28 -0.91 1.29
C VAL A 296 -9.60 -0.36 0.76
N TYR A 297 -10.72 -1.00 1.12
CA TYR A 297 -12.05 -0.56 0.67
C TYR A 297 -12.37 0.84 1.19
N ASP A 298 -12.20 1.10 2.49
CA ASP A 298 -12.50 2.39 3.09
C ASP A 298 -11.70 3.55 2.47
N SER A 299 -10.40 3.35 2.27
CA SER A 299 -9.56 4.38 1.65
C SER A 299 -9.96 4.63 0.20
N THR A 300 -10.11 3.57 -0.59
CA THR A 300 -10.41 3.68 -2.02
C THR A 300 -11.83 4.19 -2.27
N TRP A 301 -12.79 3.83 -1.40
CA TRP A 301 -14.15 4.35 -1.44
C TRP A 301 -14.21 5.85 -1.16
N LYS A 302 -13.48 6.34 -0.16
CA LYS A 302 -13.38 7.78 0.14
C LYS A 302 -12.81 8.56 -1.04
N ASP A 303 -11.74 8.04 -1.65
CA ASP A 303 -11.13 8.65 -2.84
C ASP A 303 -12.11 8.67 -4.03
N HIS A 304 -12.89 7.61 -4.20
CA HIS A 304 -13.92 7.52 -5.22
C HIS A 304 -15.03 8.54 -5.00
N LEU A 305 -15.55 8.67 -3.77
CA LEU A 305 -16.58 9.69 -3.44
C LEU A 305 -16.08 11.11 -3.73
N TYR A 306 -14.84 11.41 -3.33
CA TYR A 306 -14.20 12.69 -3.62
C TYR A 306 -14.10 12.96 -5.13
N SER A 307 -13.69 11.95 -5.89
CA SER A 307 -13.60 12.04 -7.36
C SER A 307 -14.97 12.20 -8.01
N MET A 308 -16.02 11.56 -7.47
CA MET A 308 -17.40 11.71 -7.93
C MET A 308 -17.98 13.11 -7.66
N ASP A 309 -17.62 13.73 -6.54
CA ASP A 309 -18.00 15.12 -6.26
C ASP A 309 -17.34 16.08 -7.26
N HIS A 310 -16.06 15.91 -7.57
CA HIS A 310 -15.38 16.69 -8.61
C HIS A 310 -16.01 16.49 -10.00
N LEU A 311 -16.39 15.24 -10.33
CA LEU A 311 -17.10 14.97 -11.59
C LEU A 311 -18.43 15.71 -11.62
N LYS A 312 -19.20 15.69 -10.52
CA LYS A 312 -20.48 16.37 -10.41
C LYS A 312 -20.35 17.88 -10.62
N ASP A 313 -19.32 18.49 -10.04
CA ASP A 313 -19.08 19.94 -10.15
C ASP A 313 -18.64 20.37 -11.56
N SER A 314 -17.94 19.50 -12.29
CA SER A 314 -17.37 19.82 -13.61
C SER A 314 -18.22 19.35 -14.79
N ILE A 315 -19.16 18.41 -14.59
CA ILE A 315 -19.85 17.73 -15.70
C ILE A 315 -20.74 18.66 -16.54
N TRP A 316 -21.28 19.72 -15.94
CA TRP A 316 -22.12 20.70 -16.64
C TRP A 316 -21.40 21.42 -17.77
N MET A 317 -20.07 21.57 -17.69
CA MET A 317 -19.26 22.20 -18.75
C MET A 317 -19.27 21.37 -20.05
N ARG A 318 -19.63 20.09 -19.98
CA ARG A 318 -19.74 19.22 -21.17
C ARG A 318 -20.97 19.56 -22.05
N SER A 319 -21.95 20.31 -21.52
CA SER A 319 -23.07 20.83 -22.31
C SER A 319 -22.61 21.79 -23.41
N TRP A 320 -21.45 22.45 -23.23
CA TRP A 320 -20.88 23.32 -24.27
C TRP A 320 -20.38 22.56 -25.49
N ALA A 321 -20.10 21.27 -25.34
CA ALA A 321 -19.71 20.35 -26.41
C ALA A 321 -20.90 19.53 -26.95
N GLU A 322 -22.14 20.04 -26.82
CA GLU A 322 -23.40 19.41 -27.27
C GLU A 322 -23.65 17.99 -26.69
N LYS A 323 -23.07 17.68 -25.52
CA LYS A 323 -23.27 16.41 -24.83
C LYS A 323 -24.23 16.56 -23.66
N ASP A 324 -25.15 15.60 -23.51
CA ASP A 324 -26.06 15.58 -22.36
C ASP A 324 -25.28 15.29 -21.05
N PRO A 325 -25.23 16.26 -20.11
CA PRO A 325 -24.46 16.11 -18.88
C PRO A 325 -24.89 14.93 -18.02
N LYS A 326 -26.19 14.55 -18.03
CA LYS A 326 -26.68 13.40 -17.25
C LYS A 326 -26.18 12.07 -17.79
N THR A 327 -26.14 11.94 -19.11
CA THR A 327 -25.61 10.74 -19.78
C THR A 327 -24.11 10.62 -19.58
N GLU A 328 -23.39 11.74 -19.72
CA GLU A 328 -21.94 11.78 -19.48
C GLU A 328 -21.60 11.48 -18.01
N TYR A 329 -22.36 12.04 -17.05
CA TYR A 329 -22.17 11.74 -15.62
C TYR A 329 -22.33 10.25 -15.31
N LYS A 330 -23.36 9.60 -15.86
CA LYS A 330 -23.57 8.17 -15.66
C LYS A 330 -22.43 7.33 -16.27
N ARG A 331 -21.98 7.70 -17.48
CA ARG A 331 -20.93 6.98 -18.20
C ARG A 331 -19.58 7.11 -17.48
N GLU A 332 -19.19 8.33 -17.11
CA GLU A 332 -17.94 8.58 -16.40
C GLU A 332 -17.96 8.01 -14.99
N GLY A 333 -19.08 8.16 -14.26
CA GLY A 333 -19.24 7.60 -12.92
C GLY A 333 -19.16 6.08 -12.92
N PHE A 334 -19.75 5.42 -13.92
CA PHE A 334 -19.62 3.96 -14.08
C PHE A 334 -18.17 3.54 -14.38
N ARG A 335 -17.46 4.29 -15.24
CA ARG A 335 -16.04 4.04 -15.52
C ARG A 335 -15.21 4.17 -14.25
N MET A 336 -15.36 5.28 -13.51
CA MET A 336 -14.64 5.54 -12.26
C MET A 336 -14.94 4.49 -11.19
N PHE A 337 -16.19 3.99 -11.13
CA PHE A 337 -16.56 2.90 -10.21
C PHE A 337 -15.85 1.59 -10.55
N ASN A 338 -15.77 1.22 -11.83
CA ASN A 338 -15.03 0.03 -12.25
C ASN A 338 -13.53 0.17 -11.99
N GLU A 339 -12.95 1.33 -12.27
CA GLU A 339 -11.54 1.63 -11.96
C GLU A 339 -11.27 1.53 -10.45
N MET A 340 -12.23 1.96 -9.61
CA MET A 340 -12.15 1.78 -8.16
C MET A 340 -12.14 0.29 -7.78
N LEU A 341 -13.02 -0.54 -8.34
CA LEU A 341 -13.05 -1.98 -8.05
C LEU A 341 -11.74 -2.66 -8.48
N GLU A 342 -11.23 -2.37 -9.67
CA GLU A 342 -9.94 -2.88 -10.15
C GLU A 342 -8.78 -2.44 -9.23
N SER A 343 -8.81 -1.18 -8.76
CA SER A 343 -7.82 -0.67 -7.80
C SER A 343 -7.88 -1.39 -6.45
N ILE A 344 -9.07 -1.76 -5.97
CA ILE A 344 -9.24 -2.55 -4.73
C ILE A 344 -8.62 -3.94 -4.91
N GLU A 345 -8.95 -4.64 -6.00
CA GLU A 345 -8.41 -5.96 -6.30
C GLU A 345 -6.88 -5.93 -6.39
N ASP A 346 -6.33 -4.93 -7.06
CA ASP A 346 -4.89 -4.75 -7.22
C ASP A 346 -4.18 -4.49 -5.87
N LYS A 347 -4.69 -3.54 -5.08
CA LYS A 347 -4.14 -3.20 -3.76
C LYS A 347 -4.25 -4.37 -2.75
N VAL A 348 -5.39 -5.08 -2.73
CA VAL A 348 -5.57 -6.24 -1.85
C VAL A 348 -4.55 -7.33 -2.20
N THR A 349 -4.38 -7.63 -3.49
CA THR A 349 -3.41 -8.64 -3.93
C THR A 349 -1.97 -8.24 -3.68
N ASP A 350 -1.63 -6.95 -3.70
CA ASP A 350 -0.31 -6.44 -3.36
C ASP A 350 0.04 -6.60 -1.87
N ILE A 351 -0.97 -6.55 -0.99
CA ILE A 351 -0.79 -6.51 0.45
C ILE A 351 -0.90 -7.89 1.07
N ILE A 352 -1.90 -8.69 0.66
CA ILE A 352 -2.31 -9.91 1.38
C ILE A 352 -1.22 -10.96 1.52
N PHE A 353 -0.26 -11.03 0.60
CA PHE A 353 0.85 -11.99 0.64
C PHE A 353 2.00 -11.55 1.55
N LYS A 354 2.08 -10.28 1.95
CA LYS A 354 3.25 -9.68 2.62
C LYS A 354 2.94 -9.16 4.01
N VAL A 355 1.71 -8.71 4.25
CA VAL A 355 1.36 -8.04 5.50
C VAL A 355 1.26 -9.03 6.66
N HIS A 356 1.77 -8.60 7.81
CA HIS A 356 1.64 -9.29 9.08
C HIS A 356 1.00 -8.32 10.08
N LEU A 357 -0.04 -8.76 10.79
CA LEU A 357 -0.62 -7.97 11.88
C LEU A 357 0.19 -8.19 13.14
N GLU A 358 0.62 -7.10 13.76
CA GLU A 358 1.18 -7.16 15.10
C GLU A 358 0.07 -7.51 16.11
N ALA A 359 0.39 -8.33 17.12
CA ALA A 359 -0.57 -8.80 18.12
C ALA A 359 -1.29 -7.67 18.87
N GLY A 360 -0.71 -6.49 18.97
CA GLY A 360 -1.32 -5.28 19.56
C GLY A 360 -2.35 -4.57 18.65
N ALA A 361 -2.38 -4.84 17.37
CA ALA A 361 -3.31 -4.19 16.44
C ALA A 361 -4.75 -4.67 16.61
N ARG A 362 -4.96 -5.91 17.08
CA ARG A 362 -6.29 -6.45 17.36
C ARG A 362 -7.03 -5.71 18.48
N ALA A 363 -6.32 -5.20 19.48
CA ALA A 363 -6.95 -4.54 20.64
C ALA A 363 -7.55 -3.17 20.32
N ARG A 364 -7.27 -2.60 19.16
CA ARG A 364 -7.71 -1.23 18.79
C ARG A 364 -8.81 -1.14 17.73
N SER A 365 -9.11 -2.21 16.99
CA SER A 365 -9.78 -1.96 15.71
C SER A 365 -11.19 -2.52 15.52
N VAL A 366 -11.67 -3.57 16.15
CA VAL A 366 -12.86 -4.20 15.55
C VAL A 366 -14.11 -4.30 16.42
N TRP A 367 -14.06 -4.10 17.73
CA TRP A 367 -15.21 -4.37 18.60
C TRP A 367 -15.66 -3.22 19.52
N ASN A 368 -15.33 -1.96 19.20
CA ASN A 368 -15.90 -0.79 19.88
C ASN A 368 -16.79 0.07 18.98
N VAL A 369 -17.50 -0.52 18.03
CA VAL A 369 -18.57 0.15 17.29
C VAL A 369 -19.91 -0.17 17.94
N SER A 370 -20.05 0.10 19.22
CA SER A 370 -21.36 0.11 19.89
C SER A 370 -21.82 1.52 20.28
N GLN A 371 -21.08 2.56 19.88
CA GLN A 371 -21.57 3.95 19.96
C GLN A 371 -21.02 4.76 18.78
N THR A 372 -21.78 4.82 17.69
CA THR A 372 -21.68 5.90 16.73
C THR A 372 -22.30 7.16 17.35
N ALA A 373 -21.50 7.89 18.12
CA ALA A 373 -21.78 9.30 18.33
C ALA A 373 -21.23 10.02 17.08
N HIS A 374 -22.09 10.49 16.22
CA HIS A 374 -21.77 11.47 15.20
C HIS A 374 -21.42 12.79 15.92
N ASP A 375 -20.16 12.94 16.29
CA ASP A 375 -19.60 14.28 16.47
C ASP A 375 -19.20 14.78 15.07
N GLU A 376 -19.98 15.70 14.55
CA GLU A 376 -19.58 16.53 13.42
C GLU A 376 -18.37 17.36 13.82
N VAL A 377 -17.18 16.76 13.70
CA VAL A 377 -15.93 17.52 13.74
C VAL A 377 -15.79 18.19 12.39
N GLY A 378 -16.17 19.46 12.32
CA GLY A 378 -16.03 20.27 11.13
C GLY A 378 -14.60 20.24 10.60
N GLN A 379 -14.44 20.18 9.28
CA GLN A 379 -13.16 20.15 8.56
C GLN A 379 -12.17 21.25 8.98
N PHE A 380 -12.65 22.32 9.58
CA PHE A 380 -11.83 23.44 10.12
C PHE A 380 -11.04 23.04 11.38
N ALA A 381 -11.57 22.19 12.26
CA ALA A 381 -10.88 21.76 13.47
C ALA A 381 -9.70 20.81 13.17
N MET A 382 -9.81 20.00 12.12
CA MET A 382 -8.69 19.13 11.68
C MET A 382 -7.54 19.93 11.05
N ALA A 383 -7.85 20.95 10.27
CA ALA A 383 -6.83 21.80 9.65
C ALA A 383 -6.07 22.65 10.69
N GLU A 384 -6.74 23.06 11.75
CA GLU A 384 -6.15 23.85 12.84
C GLU A 384 -5.28 22.96 13.76
N GLN A 385 -5.69 21.72 13.99
CA GLN A 385 -4.93 20.71 14.74
C GLN A 385 -3.66 20.25 14.00
N GLN A 386 -3.70 20.14 12.67
CA GLN A 386 -2.53 19.84 11.84
C GLN A 386 -1.53 21.02 11.82
N ARG A 387 -2.00 22.26 11.79
CA ARG A 387 -1.15 23.44 11.86
C ARG A 387 -0.48 23.60 13.23
N ALA A 388 -1.21 23.30 14.31
CA ALA A 388 -0.68 23.32 15.67
C ALA A 388 0.36 22.22 15.92
N ALA A 389 0.18 21.02 15.34
CA ALA A 389 1.13 19.91 15.42
C ALA A 389 2.43 20.17 14.64
N ALA A 390 2.37 20.96 13.56
CA ALA A 390 3.55 21.32 12.75
C ALA A 390 4.44 22.42 13.38
N GLN A 391 3.97 23.12 14.42
CA GLN A 391 4.65 24.24 15.05
C GLN A 391 5.14 23.98 16.49
N ALA A 392 4.93 22.77 17.04
CA ALA A 392 5.33 22.43 18.40
C ALA A 392 6.79 21.92 18.46
N PRO A 393 7.66 22.47 19.34
CA PRO A 393 8.97 21.90 19.59
C PRO A 393 8.84 20.56 20.32
N GLN A 394 9.71 19.60 19.99
CA GLN A 394 9.76 18.26 20.58
C GLN A 394 9.99 18.34 22.11
N GLY A 395 8.92 18.14 22.85
CA GLY A 395 8.94 17.99 24.29
C GLY A 395 7.65 17.30 24.74
N GLU A 396 7.76 16.35 25.65
CA GLU A 396 6.66 15.51 26.17
C GLU A 396 5.39 16.31 26.48
N VAL A 397 4.30 16.08 25.76
CA VAL A 397 2.99 16.69 26.02
C VAL A 397 2.13 15.74 26.84
N LYS A 398 2.01 15.99 28.13
CA LYS A 398 0.94 15.45 28.98
C LYS A 398 -0.39 16.07 28.53
N VAL A 399 -1.26 15.28 27.94
CA VAL A 399 -2.62 15.68 27.56
C VAL A 399 -3.43 15.93 28.83
N LYS A 400 -3.72 17.20 29.14
CA LYS A 400 -4.69 17.58 30.18
C LYS A 400 -6.10 17.54 29.61
N GLN A 401 -6.97 16.66 30.12
CA GLN A 401 -8.38 16.69 29.81
C GLN A 401 -9.01 18.00 30.33
N ILE A 402 -9.57 18.79 29.41
CA ILE A 402 -10.36 19.98 29.78
C ILE A 402 -11.76 19.51 30.17
N LYS A 403 -12.08 19.53 31.47
CA LYS A 403 -13.47 19.39 31.95
C LYS A 403 -14.15 20.73 31.76
N LEU A 404 -15.20 20.77 30.94
CA LEU A 404 -16.12 21.90 30.87
C LEU A 404 -16.97 21.94 32.16
N GLU A 405 -16.81 22.98 32.93
CA GLU A 405 -17.51 23.15 34.23
C GLU A 405 -18.98 23.62 34.10
N GLN A 406 -19.47 23.89 32.90
CA GLN A 406 -20.85 24.36 32.72
C GLN A 406 -21.61 23.49 31.71
N PRO A 407 -22.85 23.05 32.03
CA PRO A 407 -23.69 22.32 31.09
C PRO A 407 -24.10 23.22 29.93
N LYS A 408 -23.99 22.73 28.68
CA LYS A 408 -24.46 23.43 27.48
C LYS A 408 -25.97 23.67 27.57
N VAL A 409 -26.40 24.93 27.54
CA VAL A 409 -27.80 25.32 27.52
C VAL A 409 -28.36 25.16 26.10
N GLY A 410 -29.45 24.40 25.97
CA GLY A 410 -30.09 24.15 24.67
C GLY A 410 -30.75 25.42 24.15
N ARG A 411 -30.82 25.55 22.82
CA ARG A 411 -31.37 26.72 22.12
C ARG A 411 -32.80 27.11 22.56
N ASN A 412 -33.60 26.15 23.02
CA ASN A 412 -34.99 26.34 23.47
C ASN A 412 -35.15 26.35 25.00
N ASP A 413 -34.07 26.14 25.76
CA ASP A 413 -34.10 26.14 27.22
C ASP A 413 -34.24 27.57 27.80
N PRO A 414 -34.71 27.70 29.06
CA PRO A 414 -34.76 29.00 29.72
C PRO A 414 -33.37 29.63 29.79
N CYS A 415 -33.28 30.92 29.50
CA CYS A 415 -32.02 31.64 29.49
C CYS A 415 -31.40 31.71 30.91
N PRO A 416 -30.13 31.34 31.09
CA PRO A 416 -29.47 31.36 32.41
C PRO A 416 -29.29 32.77 32.98
N CYS A 417 -29.56 33.83 32.20
CA CYS A 417 -29.57 35.20 32.72
C CYS A 417 -30.81 35.56 33.58
N GLY A 418 -31.75 34.62 33.79
CA GLY A 418 -32.95 34.86 34.62
C GLY A 418 -34.07 35.66 33.98
N SER A 419 -34.01 35.97 32.68
CA SER A 419 -35.00 36.78 31.96
C SER A 419 -36.34 36.10 31.66
N GLY A 420 -36.47 34.79 31.95
CA GLY A 420 -37.67 34.00 31.64
C GLY A 420 -37.89 33.71 30.16
N LYS A 421 -37.03 34.21 29.27
CA LYS A 421 -37.09 33.97 27.82
C LYS A 421 -36.25 32.78 27.39
N LYS A 422 -36.62 32.14 26.27
CA LYS A 422 -35.81 31.07 25.69
C LYS A 422 -34.41 31.59 25.30
N TYR A 423 -33.36 30.78 25.49
CA TYR A 423 -31.97 31.14 25.25
C TYR A 423 -31.75 31.81 23.88
N LYS A 424 -32.32 31.24 22.79
CA LYS A 424 -32.24 31.80 21.42
C LYS A 424 -32.90 33.19 21.22
N LYS A 425 -33.71 33.64 22.16
CA LYS A 425 -34.39 34.97 22.09
C LYS A 425 -33.86 35.95 23.15
N CYS A 426 -32.76 35.60 23.82
CA CYS A 426 -32.18 36.43 24.87
C CYS A 426 -30.64 36.54 24.71
N CYS A 427 -29.86 35.51 25.08
CA CYS A 427 -28.42 35.53 25.07
C CYS A 427 -27.78 34.55 24.09
N GLY A 428 -28.56 33.80 23.30
CA GLY A 428 -28.10 32.82 22.33
C GLY A 428 -28.18 33.28 20.88
#